data_79c324458b83147117b2753a617875cf
#
_entry.id   79c324458b83147117b2753a617875cf
#
_cell.length_a   1.000
_cell.length_b   1.000
_cell.length_c   1.000
_cell.angle_alpha   90.00
_cell.angle_beta   90.00
_cell.angle_gamma   90.00
#
_symmetry.space_group_name_H-M   'P 1'
#
loop_
_entity.id
_entity.type
_entity.pdbx_description
1 polymer ?
#
loop_
_entity_poly.entity_id
_entity_poly.type
_entity_poly.pdbx_seq_one_letter_code
_entity_poly.pdbx_strand_id
1 'polypeptide(L)'
;MSKFRVILKGIVKYNDKYLLVERWYDDRIIDPYQWEFIDGELEFGESPEEAMLRLIQEKTGISAGIEKPLYTWGFSTGQITTSGIAFLCNAQNDEIVLSEDLHNYKWIKKDEIAKSISNKAVVKDIEKSGLTSDFDLDKVKSSKKEVDNFNINELFGKQ
;
A
#
# COMPACT_ATOMS: atom_id res chain seq x y z
N MET A 1 -4.75 -25.83 -16.38
CA MET A 1 -5.64 -24.70 -16.72
C MET A 1 -5.06 -23.42 -16.13
N SER A 2 -4.90 -22.40 -16.94
CA SER A 2 -4.38 -21.10 -16.50
C SER A 2 -5.38 -20.39 -15.59
N LYS A 3 -4.88 -19.77 -14.53
CA LYS A 3 -5.70 -19.07 -13.56
C LYS A 3 -5.15 -17.65 -13.32
N PHE A 4 -6.05 -16.69 -13.21
CA PHE A 4 -5.74 -15.34 -12.80
C PHE A 4 -6.24 -15.11 -11.38
N ARG A 5 -5.49 -14.34 -10.62
CA ARG A 5 -5.93 -13.86 -9.30
C ARG A 5 -5.55 -12.39 -9.14
N VAL A 6 -6.35 -11.67 -8.40
CA VAL A 6 -6.11 -10.26 -8.09
C VAL A 6 -5.95 -10.10 -6.59
N ILE A 7 -4.83 -9.51 -6.19
CA ILE A 7 -4.51 -9.23 -4.78
C ILE A 7 -4.60 -7.72 -4.55
N LEU A 8 -5.29 -7.33 -3.49
CA LEU A 8 -5.34 -5.94 -3.04
C LEU A 8 -4.45 -5.80 -1.82
N LYS A 9 -3.69 -4.71 -1.75
CA LYS A 9 -2.85 -4.38 -0.61
C LYS A 9 -3.25 -3.01 -0.09
N GLY A 10 -3.52 -2.91 1.20
CA GLY A 10 -3.92 -1.67 1.84
C GLY A 10 -2.82 -1.09 2.71
N ILE A 11 -2.31 0.05 2.30
CA ILE A 11 -1.42 0.86 3.12
C ILE A 11 -2.34 1.80 3.91
N VAL A 12 -2.66 1.41 5.15
CA VAL A 12 -3.66 2.08 5.98
C VAL A 12 -2.97 3.11 6.86
N LYS A 13 -3.40 4.34 6.71
CA LYS A 13 -2.87 5.48 7.45
C LYS A 13 -3.90 6.02 8.43
N TYR A 14 -3.46 6.36 9.63
CA TYR A 14 -4.22 7.14 10.60
C TYR A 14 -3.29 8.16 11.26
N ASN A 15 -3.65 9.43 11.15
CA ASN A 15 -2.73 10.54 11.45
C ASN A 15 -1.44 10.36 10.64
N ASP A 16 -0.27 10.36 11.27
CA ASP A 16 1.03 10.20 10.61
C ASP A 16 1.57 8.77 10.74
N LYS A 17 0.71 7.80 11.07
CA LYS A 17 1.11 6.42 11.31
C LYS A 17 0.51 5.47 10.30
N TYR A 18 1.21 4.39 10.04
CA TYR A 18 0.84 3.35 9.09
C TYR A 18 0.69 2.02 9.80
N LEU A 19 -0.35 1.28 9.44
CA LEU A 19 -0.68 0.01 10.05
C LEU A 19 0.11 -1.14 9.42
N LEU A 20 0.80 -1.89 10.25
CA LEU A 20 1.37 -3.18 9.89
C LEU A 20 0.74 -4.28 10.71
N VAL A 21 0.62 -5.44 10.11
CA VAL A 21 0.07 -6.64 10.73
C VAL A 21 1.06 -7.80 10.61
N GLU A 22 0.94 -8.75 11.51
CA GLU A 22 1.80 -9.93 11.56
C GLU A 22 0.92 -11.17 11.59
N ARG A 23 1.18 -12.11 10.68
CA ARG A 23 0.44 -13.38 10.63
C ARG A 23 0.93 -14.34 11.68
N TRP A 24 0.07 -15.28 12.08
CA TRP A 24 0.45 -16.39 12.90
C TRP A 24 1.49 -17.28 12.21
N TYR A 25 2.26 -18.01 13.01
CA TYR A 25 3.20 -18.99 12.50
C TYR A 25 2.48 -20.02 11.63
N ASP A 26 3.01 -20.24 10.44
CA ASP A 26 2.58 -21.30 9.54
C ASP A 26 3.85 -21.95 8.99
N ASP A 27 4.05 -23.23 9.29
CA ASP A 27 5.23 -23.98 8.88
C ASP A 27 5.34 -24.17 7.36
N ARG A 28 4.27 -23.87 6.63
CA ARG A 28 4.25 -23.84 5.16
C ARG A 28 4.84 -22.57 4.58
N ILE A 29 5.07 -21.57 5.41
CA ILE A 29 5.62 -20.27 5.02
C ILE A 29 7.08 -20.20 5.40
N ILE A 30 7.95 -19.83 4.46
CA ILE A 30 9.40 -19.80 4.67
C ILE A 30 9.81 -18.83 5.77
N ASP A 31 9.17 -17.68 5.88
CA ASP A 31 9.45 -16.67 6.90
C ASP A 31 8.17 -16.31 7.65
N PRO A 32 7.80 -17.09 8.67
CA PRO A 32 6.66 -16.76 9.51
C PRO A 32 6.95 -15.52 10.37
N TYR A 33 5.91 -14.86 10.87
CA TYR A 33 5.98 -13.65 11.70
C TYR A 33 6.54 -12.43 10.99
N GLN A 34 6.38 -12.37 9.65
CA GLN A 34 6.73 -11.15 8.93
C GLN A 34 5.68 -10.05 9.14
N TRP A 35 6.18 -8.85 9.31
CA TRP A 35 5.35 -7.66 9.30
C TRP A 35 5.03 -7.26 7.87
N GLU A 36 3.76 -7.02 7.61
CA GLU A 36 3.26 -6.70 6.26
C GLU A 36 2.08 -5.73 6.32
N PHE A 37 1.73 -5.16 5.17
CA PHE A 37 0.48 -4.43 5.02
C PHE A 37 -0.68 -5.42 4.92
N ILE A 38 -1.91 -4.91 5.10
CA ILE A 38 -3.11 -5.73 4.93
C ILE A 38 -3.25 -6.09 3.45
N ASP A 39 -3.46 -7.37 3.16
CA ASP A 39 -3.71 -7.83 1.81
C ASP A 39 -4.78 -8.92 1.77
N GLY A 40 -5.27 -9.21 0.58
CA GLY A 40 -6.22 -10.28 0.33
C GLY A 40 -6.70 -10.29 -1.11
N GLU A 41 -7.49 -11.30 -1.42
CA GLU A 41 -7.98 -11.51 -2.77
C GLU A 41 -9.26 -10.75 -3.08
N LEU A 42 -9.34 -10.29 -4.32
CA LEU A 42 -10.58 -9.82 -4.92
C LEU A 42 -11.55 -10.99 -5.04
N GLU A 43 -12.79 -10.80 -4.63
CA GLU A 43 -13.85 -11.77 -4.81
C GLU A 43 -14.70 -11.43 -6.03
N PHE A 44 -15.36 -12.44 -6.57
CA PHE A 44 -16.23 -12.28 -7.73
C PHE A 44 -17.32 -11.23 -7.44
N GLY A 45 -17.48 -10.31 -8.36
CA GLY A 45 -18.51 -9.28 -8.27
C GLY A 45 -18.11 -8.00 -7.53
N GLU A 46 -16.90 -7.97 -6.96
CA GLU A 46 -16.39 -6.77 -6.29
C GLU A 46 -15.53 -5.90 -7.21
N SER A 47 -15.57 -4.59 -7.01
CA SER A 47 -14.53 -3.71 -7.52
C SER A 47 -13.29 -3.81 -6.63
N PRO A 48 -12.09 -3.44 -7.11
CA PRO A 48 -10.90 -3.41 -6.27
C PRO A 48 -11.04 -2.56 -5.01
N GLU A 49 -11.68 -1.40 -5.10
CA GLU A 49 -11.89 -0.53 -3.94
C GLU A 49 -12.82 -1.17 -2.92
N GLU A 50 -13.92 -1.76 -3.36
CA GLU A 50 -14.86 -2.47 -2.48
C GLU A 50 -14.18 -3.62 -1.75
N ALA A 51 -13.38 -4.42 -2.49
CA ALA A 51 -12.62 -5.53 -1.91
C ALA A 51 -11.62 -5.04 -0.87
N MET A 52 -10.93 -3.94 -1.15
CA MET A 52 -9.94 -3.38 -0.22
C MET A 52 -10.60 -2.95 1.10
N LEU A 53 -11.70 -2.25 1.02
CA LEU A 53 -12.43 -1.79 2.21
C LEU A 53 -13.01 -2.96 3.00
N ARG A 54 -13.51 -3.99 2.32
CA ARG A 54 -13.98 -5.23 2.95
C ARG A 54 -12.84 -5.92 3.72
N LEU A 55 -11.67 -6.06 3.11
CA LEU A 55 -10.51 -6.70 3.72
C LEU A 55 -10.03 -5.95 4.96
N ILE A 56 -9.97 -4.64 4.90
CA ILE A 56 -9.58 -3.81 6.06
C ILE A 56 -10.56 -4.04 7.21
N GLN A 57 -11.85 -4.01 6.92
CA GLN A 57 -12.89 -4.22 7.92
C GLN A 57 -12.84 -5.63 8.52
N GLU A 58 -12.74 -6.66 7.70
CA GLU A 58 -12.68 -8.04 8.15
C GLU A 58 -11.46 -8.31 9.03
N LYS A 59 -10.31 -7.77 8.65
CA LYS A 59 -9.04 -8.05 9.33
C LYS A 59 -8.77 -7.20 10.55
N THR A 60 -9.35 -6.01 10.63
CA THR A 60 -9.02 -5.02 11.67
C THR A 60 -10.21 -4.39 12.36
N GLY A 61 -11.42 -4.61 11.86
CA GLY A 61 -12.63 -3.96 12.38
C GLY A 61 -12.73 -2.47 12.07
N ILE A 62 -11.77 -1.90 11.36
CA ILE A 62 -11.73 -0.48 11.06
C ILE A 62 -12.52 -0.15 9.80
N SER A 63 -13.28 0.94 9.85
CA SER A 63 -13.80 1.60 8.66
C SER A 63 -12.73 2.51 8.09
N ALA A 64 -12.51 2.41 6.78
CA ALA A 64 -11.51 3.19 6.07
C ALA A 64 -12.08 3.73 4.76
N GLY A 65 -11.40 4.70 4.20
CA GLY A 65 -11.68 5.21 2.86
C GLY A 65 -10.45 5.05 1.98
N ILE A 66 -10.67 4.90 0.68
CA ILE A 66 -9.60 4.88 -0.31
C ILE A 66 -9.17 6.33 -0.59
N GLU A 67 -7.88 6.62 -0.44
CA GLU A 67 -7.35 7.90 -0.86
C GLU A 67 -6.96 7.86 -2.33
N LYS A 68 -6.15 6.88 -2.72
CA LYS A 68 -5.71 6.69 -4.11
C LYS A 68 -5.01 5.34 -4.28
N PRO A 69 -4.94 4.81 -5.52
CA PRO A 69 -3.99 3.74 -5.80
C PRO A 69 -2.57 4.27 -5.74
N LEU A 70 -1.65 3.45 -5.22
CA LEU A 70 -0.22 3.81 -5.12
C LEU A 70 0.61 3.17 -6.21
N TYR A 71 0.45 1.86 -6.40
CA TYR A 71 1.21 1.11 -7.39
C TYR A 71 0.51 -0.20 -7.72
N THR A 72 0.96 -0.80 -8.80
CA THR A 72 0.55 -2.15 -9.18
C THR A 72 1.79 -3.05 -9.25
N TRP A 73 1.57 -4.34 -9.10
CA TRP A 73 2.62 -5.33 -9.29
C TRP A 73 2.01 -6.59 -9.93
N GLY A 74 2.86 -7.49 -10.38
CA GLY A 74 2.38 -8.74 -10.91
C GLY A 74 3.49 -9.75 -11.06
N PHE A 75 3.13 -11.01 -11.04
CA PHE A 75 4.04 -12.11 -11.28
C PHE A 75 3.25 -13.36 -11.69
N SER A 76 3.95 -14.32 -12.28
CA SER A 76 3.35 -15.59 -12.64
C SER A 76 4.15 -16.73 -12.01
N THR A 77 3.45 -17.67 -11.42
CA THR A 77 4.04 -18.89 -10.86
C THR A 77 3.26 -20.09 -11.40
N GLY A 78 3.93 -20.91 -12.20
CA GLY A 78 3.25 -22.04 -12.89
C GLY A 78 2.17 -21.50 -13.82
N GLN A 79 0.94 -21.94 -13.61
CA GLN A 79 -0.21 -21.53 -14.43
C GLN A 79 -1.04 -20.41 -13.77
N ILE A 80 -0.52 -19.83 -12.69
CA ILE A 80 -1.22 -18.76 -11.97
C ILE A 80 -0.53 -17.44 -12.26
N THR A 81 -1.29 -16.47 -12.76
CA THR A 81 -0.86 -15.08 -12.92
C THR A 81 -1.55 -14.25 -11.85
N THR A 82 -0.73 -13.58 -11.04
CA THR A 82 -1.20 -12.67 -10.01
C THR A 82 -1.00 -11.24 -10.47
N SER A 83 -2.05 -10.45 -10.38
CA SER A 83 -1.98 -9.00 -10.52
C SER A 83 -2.36 -8.36 -9.20
N GLY A 84 -1.61 -7.36 -8.79
CA GLY A 84 -1.84 -6.69 -7.53
C GLY A 84 -2.04 -5.20 -7.69
N ILE A 85 -2.84 -4.63 -6.80
CA ILE A 85 -3.08 -3.20 -6.69
C ILE A 85 -2.92 -2.81 -5.22
N ALA A 86 -2.04 -1.86 -4.96
CA ALA A 86 -1.86 -1.29 -3.64
C ALA A 86 -2.57 0.06 -3.55
N PHE A 87 -3.37 0.23 -2.50
CA PHE A 87 -4.11 1.46 -2.23
C PHE A 87 -3.59 2.14 -0.97
N LEU A 88 -3.51 3.46 -1.03
CA LEU A 88 -3.38 4.26 0.18
C LEU A 88 -4.78 4.49 0.74
N CYS A 89 -4.98 4.12 1.99
CA CYS A 89 -6.27 4.16 2.66
C CYS A 89 -6.17 5.01 3.94
N ASN A 90 -7.26 5.71 4.25
CA ASN A 90 -7.34 6.50 5.49
C ASN A 90 -8.30 5.83 6.45
N ALA A 91 -7.80 5.45 7.63
CA ALA A 91 -8.61 4.89 8.70
C ALA A 91 -9.34 6.00 9.45
N GLN A 92 -10.55 5.71 9.94
CA GLN A 92 -11.32 6.66 10.74
C GLN A 92 -10.87 6.72 12.20
N ASN A 93 -10.21 5.67 12.69
CA ASN A 93 -9.64 5.59 14.03
C ASN A 93 -8.51 4.57 14.05
N ASP A 94 -7.88 4.38 15.19
CA ASP A 94 -6.76 3.46 15.37
C ASP A 94 -7.10 2.24 16.26
N GLU A 95 -8.39 2.00 16.52
CA GLU A 95 -8.85 0.89 17.34
C GLU A 95 -8.92 -0.39 16.53
N ILE A 96 -7.95 -1.28 16.74
CA ILE A 96 -7.80 -2.51 15.99
C ILE A 96 -8.40 -3.69 16.76
N VAL A 97 -9.25 -4.46 16.08
CA VAL A 97 -9.71 -5.78 16.52
C VAL A 97 -9.29 -6.76 15.44
N LEU A 98 -8.20 -7.48 15.69
CA LEU A 98 -7.62 -8.39 14.69
C LEU A 98 -8.52 -9.60 14.43
N SER A 99 -8.58 -10.00 13.16
CA SER A 99 -9.14 -11.29 12.78
C SER A 99 -8.27 -12.44 13.29
N GLU A 100 -8.82 -13.65 13.32
CA GLU A 100 -8.14 -14.83 13.87
C GLU A 100 -6.86 -15.21 13.12
N ASP A 101 -6.75 -14.86 11.85
CA ASP A 101 -5.58 -15.16 11.03
C ASP A 101 -4.39 -14.23 11.30
N LEU A 102 -4.58 -13.16 12.06
CA LEU A 102 -3.53 -12.21 12.39
C LEU A 102 -3.13 -12.33 13.85
N HIS A 103 -1.81 -12.28 14.08
CA HIS A 103 -1.20 -12.46 15.41
C HIS A 103 -1.07 -11.13 16.14
N ASN A 104 -0.66 -10.08 15.45
CA ASN A 104 -0.35 -8.80 16.08
C ASN A 104 -0.48 -7.67 15.07
N TYR A 105 -0.48 -6.46 15.58
CA TYR A 105 -0.47 -5.24 14.77
C TYR A 105 0.41 -4.18 15.44
N LYS A 106 0.84 -3.22 14.64
CA LYS A 106 1.51 -2.02 15.14
C LYS A 106 1.25 -0.85 14.19
N TRP A 107 1.25 0.33 14.78
CA TRP A 107 1.24 1.59 14.04
C TRP A 107 2.66 2.15 14.03
N ILE A 108 3.18 2.42 12.86
CA ILE A 108 4.56 2.89 12.69
C ILE A 108 4.60 4.22 11.96
N LYS A 109 5.68 4.94 12.13
CA LYS A 109 5.93 6.16 11.39
C LYS A 109 6.42 5.83 9.97
N LYS A 110 6.29 6.80 9.09
CA LYS A 110 6.67 6.69 7.69
C LYS A 110 8.12 6.24 7.49
N ASP A 111 9.06 6.79 8.27
CA ASP A 111 10.48 6.48 8.19
C ASP A 111 10.83 5.07 8.71
N GLU A 112 9.89 4.43 9.42
CA GLU A 112 10.08 3.08 9.95
C GLU A 112 9.61 1.99 8.97
N ILE A 113 8.89 2.35 7.90
CA ILE A 113 8.29 1.38 6.97
C ILE A 113 9.36 0.47 6.35
N ALA A 114 10.40 1.05 5.79
CA ALA A 114 11.46 0.29 5.11
C ALA A 114 12.19 -0.67 6.04
N LYS A 115 12.34 -0.31 7.33
CA LYS A 115 12.99 -1.14 8.34
C LYS A 115 12.11 -2.26 8.86
N SER A 116 10.79 -2.05 8.83
CA SER A 116 9.83 -2.95 9.48
C SER A 116 9.36 -4.06 8.56
N ILE A 117 9.35 -3.83 7.26
CA ILE A 117 8.88 -4.81 6.27
C ILE A 117 10.06 -5.63 5.78
N SER A 118 9.97 -6.96 5.96
CA SER A 118 11.04 -7.89 5.56
C SER A 118 11.10 -8.13 4.06
N ASN A 119 9.97 -8.05 3.38
CA ASN A 119 9.88 -8.29 1.95
C ASN A 119 10.46 -7.10 1.17
N LYS A 120 11.66 -7.28 0.63
CA LYS A 120 12.39 -6.23 -0.09
C LYS A 120 11.69 -5.76 -1.36
N ALA A 121 10.91 -6.62 -2.00
CA ALA A 121 10.13 -6.24 -3.19
C ALA A 121 9.05 -5.23 -2.83
N VAL A 122 8.37 -5.44 -1.70
CA VAL A 122 7.35 -4.52 -1.19
C VAL A 122 7.99 -3.17 -0.83
N VAL A 123 9.12 -3.18 -0.14
CA VAL A 123 9.85 -1.95 0.21
C VAL A 123 10.22 -1.17 -1.05
N LYS A 124 10.70 -1.86 -2.07
CA LYS A 124 11.08 -1.25 -3.34
C LYS A 124 9.88 -0.60 -4.04
N ASP A 125 8.74 -1.27 -4.05
CA ASP A 125 7.50 -0.74 -4.63
C ASP A 125 7.01 0.50 -3.86
N ILE A 126 7.09 0.48 -2.54
CA ILE A 126 6.74 1.62 -1.69
C ILE A 126 7.66 2.82 -1.98
N GLU A 127 8.95 2.59 -2.10
CA GLU A 127 9.91 3.64 -2.45
C GLU A 127 9.63 4.26 -3.82
N LYS A 128 9.36 3.42 -4.81
CA LYS A 128 8.99 3.88 -6.16
C LYS A 128 7.70 4.66 -6.18
N SER A 129 6.75 4.34 -5.30
CA SER A 129 5.47 5.05 -5.22
C SER A 129 5.61 6.49 -4.70
N GLY A 130 6.75 6.80 -4.09
CA GLY A 130 7.00 8.10 -3.48
C GLY A 130 6.45 8.24 -2.07
N LEU A 131 5.80 7.22 -1.52
CA LEU A 131 5.18 7.30 -0.19
C LEU A 131 6.19 7.61 0.91
N THR A 132 7.37 7.02 0.85
CA THR A 132 8.43 7.18 1.84
C THR A 132 9.46 8.25 1.50
N SER A 133 9.33 8.89 0.34
CA SER A 133 10.20 10.00 0.01
C SER A 133 9.91 11.16 0.97
N ASP A 134 10.99 11.80 1.46
CA ASP A 134 10.88 13.03 2.24
C ASP A 134 10.36 14.14 1.33
N PHE A 135 9.05 14.15 1.18
CA PHE A 135 8.38 15.24 0.50
C PHE A 135 8.29 16.40 1.49
N ASP A 136 9.35 17.15 1.55
CA ASP A 136 9.37 18.41 2.27
C ASP A 136 8.47 19.38 1.51
N LEU A 137 7.43 19.87 2.17
CA LEU A 137 6.51 20.85 1.61
C LEU A 137 7.25 22.11 1.11
N ASP A 138 8.36 22.47 1.76
CA ASP A 138 9.18 23.58 1.34
C ASP A 138 9.93 23.30 0.04
N LYS A 139 10.38 22.06 -0.17
CA LYS A 139 10.95 21.64 -1.45
C LYS A 139 9.91 21.63 -2.57
N VAL A 140 8.67 21.21 -2.28
CA VAL A 140 7.57 21.25 -3.23
C VAL A 140 7.26 22.69 -3.64
N LYS A 141 7.20 23.61 -2.68
CA LYS A 141 6.98 25.02 -2.96
C LYS A 141 8.13 25.62 -3.78
N SER A 142 9.36 25.21 -3.53
CA SER A 142 10.54 25.62 -4.28
C SER A 142 10.46 25.11 -5.73
N SER A 143 10.17 23.82 -5.91
CA SER A 143 10.00 23.22 -7.24
C SER A 143 8.85 23.85 -8.02
N LYS A 144 7.76 24.19 -7.33
CA LYS A 144 6.63 24.88 -7.95
C LYS A 144 7.00 26.27 -8.44
N LYS A 145 7.82 27.01 -7.66
CA LYS A 145 8.35 28.29 -8.10
C LYS A 145 9.20 28.17 -9.36
N GLU A 146 10.03 27.14 -9.45
CA GLU A 146 10.82 26.89 -10.64
C GLU A 146 9.94 26.59 -11.86
N VAL A 147 8.89 25.80 -11.67
CA VAL A 147 7.92 25.50 -12.73
C VAL A 147 7.15 26.75 -13.14
N ASP A 148 6.72 27.58 -12.18
CA ASP A 148 6.00 28.80 -12.46
C ASP A 148 6.87 29.83 -13.21
N ASN A 149 8.18 29.79 -13.02
CA ASN A 149 9.14 30.60 -13.77
C ASN A 149 9.50 30.01 -15.15
N PHE A 150 9.03 28.82 -15.44
CA PHE A 150 9.29 28.15 -16.70
C PHE A 150 8.45 28.76 -17.81
N ASN A 151 9.11 29.28 -18.85
CA ASN A 151 8.40 29.89 -19.97
C ASN A 151 7.88 28.80 -20.90
N ILE A 152 6.57 28.63 -20.94
CA ILE A 152 5.88 27.68 -21.82
C ILE A 152 6.29 27.83 -23.28
N ASN A 153 6.58 29.09 -23.73
CA ASN A 153 7.01 29.36 -25.08
C ASN A 153 8.39 28.79 -25.42
N GLU A 154 9.23 28.59 -24.40
CA GLU A 154 10.53 27.93 -24.58
C GLU A 154 10.37 26.41 -24.75
N LEU A 155 9.35 25.81 -24.12
CA LEU A 155 9.09 24.38 -24.19
C LEU A 155 8.48 23.96 -25.54
N PHE A 156 7.56 24.75 -26.09
CA PHE A 156 6.83 24.44 -27.32
C PHE A 156 7.32 25.24 -28.55
N GLY A 157 8.36 26.01 -28.39
CA GLY A 157 8.86 26.89 -29.42
C GLY A 157 7.95 28.12 -29.63
N LYS A 158 8.56 29.20 -30.05
CA LYS A 158 7.78 30.42 -30.39
C LYS A 158 6.94 30.14 -31.60
N GLN A 159 5.66 30.20 -31.44
CA GLN A 159 4.74 30.25 -32.56
C GLN A 159 4.63 31.68 -33.08
#